data_8f6830e31d5150462dc39309b103a467
#
_entry.id   8f6830e31d5150462dc39309b103a467
#
_cell.length_a   1.000
_cell.length_b   1.000
_cell.length_c   1.000
_cell.angle_alpha   90.00
_cell.angle_beta   90.00
_cell.angle_gamma   90.00
#
_symmetry.space_group_name_H-M   'P 1'
#
loop_
_entity.id
_entity.type
_entity.pdbx_description
1 polymer ?
#
loop_
_entity_poly.entity_id
_entity_poly.type
_entity_poly.pdbx_seq_one_letter_code
_entity_poly.pdbx_strand_id
1 'polypeptide(L)'
;IQTDGENIYRVDHGDYAPRGIALIKSQVGGSITKVDYAIPVGLGKVTGGHYNSTGASVGGFEISSENCIIAGNAVDFESESANTSDQRNIFISITDKQLTQAKTVWLTNYDKQQGINVQTPQLVKIGEDQFLVMWQEGSKSEGNLTTKIVTIDSEGNKTSNIRSKSMPLSDCQPVVGPDGVVRWYVTDGKAPTIYAVNPFEQSQSYIKGDVNEDGKVEISDLRLILRSVCKKVELTEQQKLAA
;
A
#
# COMPACT_ATOMS: atom_id res chain seq x y z
N ILE A 1 2.20 15.20 -8.39
CA ILE A 1 1.30 16.07 -9.16
C ILE A 1 0.47 15.20 -10.09
N GLN A 2 -0.85 15.45 -10.14
CA GLN A 2 -1.81 14.77 -11.00
C GLN A 2 -2.68 15.79 -11.73
N THR A 3 -3.34 15.40 -12.83
CA THR A 3 -4.26 16.27 -13.56
C THR A 3 -5.46 15.48 -14.10
N ASP A 4 -6.63 16.10 -14.11
CA ASP A 4 -7.83 15.59 -14.78
C ASP A 4 -8.08 16.29 -16.14
N GLY A 5 -7.14 17.12 -16.60
CA GLY A 5 -7.22 17.89 -17.83
C GLY A 5 -7.72 19.33 -17.62
N GLU A 6 -8.51 19.59 -16.61
CA GLU A 6 -9.01 20.92 -16.25
C GLU A 6 -8.28 21.51 -15.04
N ASN A 7 -7.92 20.64 -14.11
CA ASN A 7 -7.28 21.01 -12.86
C ASN A 7 -5.95 20.27 -12.70
N ILE A 8 -5.06 20.88 -11.96
CA ILE A 8 -3.81 20.30 -11.47
C ILE A 8 -3.95 20.10 -9.97
N TYR A 9 -3.68 18.90 -9.51
CA TYR A 9 -3.68 18.54 -8.09
C TYR A 9 -2.24 18.27 -7.65
N ARG A 10 -1.87 18.81 -6.50
CA ARG A 10 -0.54 18.67 -5.93
C ARG A 10 -0.62 18.37 -4.45
N VAL A 11 0.21 17.46 -4.00
CA VAL A 11 0.42 17.20 -2.58
C VAL A 11 1.74 17.83 -2.16
N ASP A 12 1.70 18.62 -1.10
CA ASP A 12 2.87 19.18 -0.43
C ASP A 12 2.98 18.58 0.98
N HIS A 13 4.18 18.20 1.34
CA HIS A 13 4.51 17.75 2.67
C HIS A 13 5.21 18.89 3.40
N GLY A 14 4.51 19.50 4.33
CA GLY A 14 5.03 20.65 5.08
C GLY A 14 5.85 20.24 6.29
N ASP A 15 6.88 21.04 6.60
CA ASP A 15 7.69 20.87 7.82
C ASP A 15 7.17 21.78 8.94
N TYR A 16 5.87 21.81 9.10
CA TYR A 16 5.19 22.52 10.17
C TYR A 16 4.98 21.63 11.38
N ALA A 17 4.76 22.24 12.54
CA ALA A 17 4.37 21.51 13.75
C ALA A 17 2.85 21.62 13.98
N PRO A 18 2.11 20.49 13.96
CA PRO A 18 2.53 19.15 13.60
C PRO A 18 2.76 18.99 12.08
N ARG A 19 3.70 18.12 11.69
CA ARG A 19 3.94 17.84 10.27
C ARG A 19 2.67 17.35 9.59
N GLY A 20 2.21 18.09 8.60
CA GLY A 20 0.99 17.81 7.88
C GLY A 20 1.21 17.66 6.38
N ILE A 21 0.17 17.24 5.68
CA ILE A 21 0.13 17.10 4.24
C ILE A 21 -0.90 18.08 3.72
N ALA A 22 -0.53 18.93 2.77
CA ALA A 22 -1.44 19.84 2.11
C ALA A 22 -1.82 19.29 0.74
N LEU A 23 -3.09 19.34 0.40
CA LEU A 23 -3.60 19.08 -0.93
C LEU A 23 -3.97 20.41 -1.59
N ILE A 24 -3.45 20.65 -2.77
CA ILE A 24 -3.62 21.89 -3.51
C ILE A 24 -4.25 21.57 -4.86
N LYS A 25 -5.32 22.28 -5.18
CA LYS A 25 -5.96 22.28 -6.49
C LYS A 25 -5.73 23.61 -7.18
N SER A 26 -5.27 23.58 -8.42
CA SER A 26 -5.10 24.76 -9.27
C SER A 26 -5.84 24.51 -10.57
N GLN A 27 -6.69 25.46 -10.97
CA GLN A 27 -7.24 25.45 -12.31
C GLN A 27 -6.17 25.92 -13.29
N VAL A 28 -6.08 25.31 -14.46
CA VAL A 28 -5.11 25.74 -15.50
C VAL A 28 -5.43 27.18 -15.92
N GLY A 29 -4.50 28.09 -15.63
CA GLY A 29 -4.68 29.52 -15.88
C GLY A 29 -5.67 30.25 -14.95
N GLY A 30 -6.09 29.64 -13.85
CA GLY A 30 -7.11 30.15 -12.93
C GLY A 30 -6.71 30.16 -11.45
N SER A 31 -7.69 30.05 -10.61
CA SER A 31 -7.58 30.16 -9.15
C SER A 31 -6.84 28.97 -8.53
N ILE A 32 -6.18 29.22 -7.42
CA ILE A 32 -5.60 28.20 -6.56
C ILE A 32 -6.52 27.99 -5.36
N THR A 33 -6.94 26.76 -5.13
CA THR A 33 -7.59 26.35 -3.90
C THR A 33 -6.61 25.49 -3.12
N LYS A 34 -6.25 25.92 -1.93
CA LYS A 34 -5.39 25.16 -1.02
C LYS A 34 -6.20 24.71 0.17
N VAL A 35 -6.09 23.45 0.50
CA VAL A 35 -6.60 22.92 1.75
C VAL A 35 -5.42 22.32 2.51
N ASP A 36 -5.10 22.93 3.64
CA ASP A 36 -4.15 22.35 4.58
C ASP A 36 -4.92 21.29 5.38
N TYR A 37 -4.81 20.06 4.89
CA TYR A 37 -5.23 18.93 5.71
C TYR A 37 -4.09 18.61 6.67
N ALA A 38 -4.41 18.68 7.95
CA ALA A 38 -3.74 17.84 8.89
C ALA A 38 -4.05 16.38 8.50
N ILE A 39 -3.28 15.82 7.60
CA ILE A 39 -3.41 14.41 7.19
C ILE A 39 -2.34 13.61 7.93
N PRO A 40 -2.73 12.51 8.60
CA PRO A 40 -4.09 11.95 8.70
C PRO A 40 -5.06 12.86 9.48
N VAL A 41 -6.35 12.76 9.14
CA VAL A 41 -7.39 13.51 9.80
C VAL A 41 -7.36 13.24 11.33
N GLY A 42 -7.45 14.28 12.14
CA GLY A 42 -7.31 14.18 13.61
C GLY A 42 -6.09 14.89 14.17
N LEU A 43 -5.15 15.30 13.35
CA LEU A 43 -3.93 16.02 13.77
C LEU A 43 -4.18 17.35 14.51
N GLY A 44 -5.33 17.99 14.32
CA GLY A 44 -5.71 19.19 15.06
C GLY A 44 -5.83 18.98 16.57
N LYS A 45 -5.81 17.73 17.05
CA LYS A 45 -5.80 17.37 18.46
C LYS A 45 -4.38 17.24 19.05
N VAL A 46 -3.34 17.30 18.24
CA VAL A 46 -1.96 17.25 18.70
C VAL A 46 -1.57 18.61 19.26
N THR A 47 -1.73 18.78 20.54
CA THR A 47 -1.29 19.96 21.27
C THR A 47 0.15 19.75 21.73
N GLY A 48 1.06 20.58 21.27
CA GLY A 48 2.40 20.63 21.81
C GLY A 48 3.52 20.47 20.79
N GLY A 49 3.88 21.52 20.15
CA GLY A 49 5.16 22.03 19.66
C GLY A 49 6.25 21.12 19.10
N HIS A 50 6.01 19.85 18.81
CA HIS A 50 7.02 18.96 18.25
C HIS A 50 6.87 18.90 16.73
N TYR A 51 7.91 19.33 16.02
CA TYR A 51 7.95 19.47 14.55
C TYR A 51 7.61 18.21 13.77
N ASN A 52 7.72 17.03 14.34
CA ASN A 52 7.45 15.77 13.66
C ASN A 52 6.71 14.76 14.55
N SER A 53 5.81 15.23 15.38
CA SER A 53 5.08 14.36 16.32
C SER A 53 4.24 13.28 15.63
N THR A 54 3.80 13.53 14.39
CA THR A 54 3.01 12.56 13.63
C THR A 54 3.86 11.49 12.97
N GLY A 55 5.14 11.76 12.73
CA GLY A 55 5.99 10.93 11.90
C GLY A 55 5.41 10.69 10.50
N ALA A 56 4.49 11.53 10.03
CA ALA A 56 3.83 11.36 8.76
C ALA A 56 4.80 11.40 7.59
N SER A 57 4.62 10.49 6.63
CA SER A 57 5.27 10.54 5.34
C SER A 57 4.27 10.26 4.22
N VAL A 58 4.52 10.85 3.06
CA VAL A 58 3.74 10.60 1.82
C VAL A 58 4.47 9.55 1.02
N GLY A 59 3.74 8.50 0.61
CA GLY A 59 4.26 7.43 -0.22
C GLY A 59 3.72 7.43 -1.64
N GLY A 60 2.60 8.13 -1.89
CA GLY A 60 2.04 8.25 -3.23
C GLY A 60 0.78 9.09 -3.25
N PHE A 61 0.48 9.64 -4.43
CA PHE A 61 -0.68 10.46 -4.68
C PHE A 61 -1.25 10.15 -6.06
N GLU A 62 -2.52 9.78 -6.09
CA GLU A 62 -3.26 9.48 -7.31
C GLU A 62 -4.65 10.14 -7.28
N ILE A 63 -5.28 10.22 -8.46
CA ILE A 63 -6.67 10.65 -8.58
C ILE A 63 -7.54 9.57 -9.22
N SER A 64 -8.76 9.41 -8.70
CA SER A 64 -9.84 8.60 -9.27
C SER A 64 -10.74 9.46 -10.16
N SER A 65 -11.90 8.92 -10.53
CA SER A 65 -12.97 9.71 -11.17
C SER A 65 -13.44 10.86 -10.27
N GLU A 66 -13.60 10.62 -8.96
CA GLU A 66 -14.23 11.57 -8.02
C GLU A 66 -13.28 12.06 -6.92
N ASN A 67 -12.24 11.31 -6.60
CA ASN A 67 -11.43 11.54 -5.40
C ASN A 67 -9.94 11.77 -5.70
N CYS A 68 -9.30 12.47 -4.80
CA CYS A 68 -7.85 12.54 -4.61
C CYS A 68 -7.47 11.53 -3.51
N ILE A 69 -6.46 10.69 -3.75
CA ILE A 69 -6.08 9.58 -2.88
C ILE A 69 -4.60 9.71 -2.55
N ILE A 70 -4.30 9.72 -1.25
CA ILE A 70 -2.93 9.81 -0.74
C ILE A 70 -2.66 8.59 0.12
N ALA A 71 -1.58 7.87 -0.15
CA ALA A 71 -1.06 6.85 0.75
C ALA A 71 0.11 7.39 1.56
N GLY A 72 0.16 7.03 2.81
CA GLY A 72 1.23 7.44 3.71
C GLY A 72 1.35 6.54 4.93
N ASN A 73 2.30 6.86 5.78
CA ASN A 73 2.35 6.32 7.13
C ASN A 73 2.41 7.45 8.17
N ALA A 74 1.80 7.22 9.30
CA ALA A 74 1.81 8.15 10.43
C ALA A 74 1.46 7.43 11.73
N VAL A 75 1.63 8.11 12.85
CA VAL A 75 1.03 7.69 14.13
C VAL A 75 -0.48 7.96 14.07
N ASP A 76 -1.28 6.97 14.49
CA ASP A 76 -2.72 7.14 14.65
C ASP A 76 -3.02 7.77 16.00
N PHE A 77 -3.29 9.07 15.98
CA PHE A 77 -3.56 9.84 17.18
C PHE A 77 -4.97 9.69 17.74
N GLU A 78 -5.86 9.04 17.03
CA GLU A 78 -7.20 8.74 17.55
C GLU A 78 -7.18 7.50 18.44
N SER A 79 -6.30 6.54 18.13
CA SER A 79 -6.17 5.29 18.88
C SER A 79 -5.15 5.33 20.00
N GLU A 80 -4.16 6.24 19.93
CA GLU A 80 -3.06 6.30 20.89
C GLU A 80 -2.80 7.71 21.41
N SER A 81 -2.22 7.81 22.61
CA SER A 81 -1.74 9.08 23.13
C SER A 81 -0.56 9.58 22.27
N ALA A 82 -0.79 10.66 21.55
CA ALA A 82 0.13 11.24 20.58
C ALA A 82 1.54 11.53 21.12
N ASN A 83 1.67 11.73 22.41
CA ASN A 83 2.93 12.11 23.05
C ASN A 83 3.81 10.92 23.45
N THR A 84 3.33 9.70 23.34
CA THR A 84 4.02 8.50 23.85
C THR A 84 4.23 7.42 22.79
N SER A 85 3.51 7.46 21.67
CA SER A 85 3.66 6.47 20.61
C SER A 85 4.56 6.96 19.49
N ASP A 86 5.49 6.10 19.10
CA ASP A 86 6.27 6.20 17.88
C ASP A 86 5.83 5.14 16.84
N GLN A 87 4.72 4.44 17.13
CA GLN A 87 4.18 3.41 16.24
C GLN A 87 3.45 4.05 15.07
N ARG A 88 3.97 3.81 13.87
CA ARG A 88 3.35 4.25 12.62
C ARG A 88 2.49 3.15 12.04
N ASN A 89 1.44 3.56 11.38
CA ASN A 89 0.53 2.72 10.62
C ASN A 89 0.36 3.27 9.20
N ILE A 90 -0.04 2.43 8.27
CA ILE A 90 -0.34 2.82 6.89
C ILE A 90 -1.75 3.40 6.85
N PHE A 91 -1.88 4.55 6.25
CA PHE A 91 -3.16 5.21 6.00
C PHE A 91 -3.37 5.52 4.53
N ILE A 92 -4.64 5.62 4.15
CA ILE A 92 -5.12 6.21 2.92
C ILE A 92 -5.96 7.41 3.30
N SER A 93 -5.61 8.58 2.79
CA SER A 93 -6.45 9.77 2.87
C SER A 93 -7.19 9.95 1.57
N ILE A 94 -8.49 10.15 1.65
CA ILE A 94 -9.39 10.30 0.52
C ILE A 94 -10.07 11.64 0.66
N THR A 95 -9.97 12.46 -0.39
CA THR A 95 -10.54 13.80 -0.45
C THR A 95 -11.30 13.94 -1.75
N ASP A 96 -12.51 14.49 -1.72
CA ASP A 96 -13.23 14.79 -2.96
C ASP A 96 -12.45 15.80 -3.83
N LYS A 97 -12.69 15.80 -5.13
CA LYS A 97 -12.02 16.71 -6.08
C LYS A 97 -12.37 18.19 -5.86
N GLN A 98 -13.41 18.49 -5.10
CA GLN A 98 -13.76 19.84 -4.68
C GLN A 98 -12.97 20.29 -3.45
N LEU A 99 -12.28 19.37 -2.80
CA LEU A 99 -11.51 19.57 -1.57
C LEU A 99 -12.39 20.02 -0.39
N THR A 100 -13.60 19.51 -0.29
CA THR A 100 -14.58 19.90 0.74
C THR A 100 -14.70 18.85 1.84
N GLN A 101 -14.43 17.59 1.54
CA GLN A 101 -14.52 16.47 2.46
C GLN A 101 -13.29 15.60 2.40
N ALA A 102 -12.81 15.18 3.55
CA ALA A 102 -11.69 14.25 3.67
C ALA A 102 -11.98 13.19 4.71
N LYS A 103 -11.52 11.96 4.44
CA LYS A 103 -11.54 10.87 5.42
C LYS A 103 -10.19 10.14 5.42
N THR A 104 -9.87 9.52 6.53
CA THR A 104 -8.70 8.63 6.66
C THR A 104 -9.16 7.20 6.86
N VAL A 105 -8.55 6.28 6.12
CA VAL A 105 -8.74 4.84 6.26
C VAL A 105 -7.39 4.23 6.65
N TRP A 106 -7.33 3.60 7.82
CA TRP A 106 -6.15 2.90 8.28
C TRP A 106 -6.10 1.50 7.68
N LEU A 107 -5.04 1.19 6.92
CA LEU A 107 -4.85 -0.15 6.34
C LEU A 107 -4.19 -1.11 7.33
N THR A 108 -3.40 -0.59 8.27
CA THR A 108 -2.78 -1.34 9.38
C THR A 108 -3.19 -0.71 10.71
N ASN A 109 -3.12 -1.50 11.78
CA ASN A 109 -3.42 -1.06 13.14
C ASN A 109 -2.49 -1.77 14.13
N TYR A 110 -1.19 -1.49 14.03
CA TYR A 110 -0.19 -2.00 14.94
C TYR A 110 -0.09 -1.11 16.17
N ASP A 111 0.04 -1.72 17.34
CA ASP A 111 0.38 -1.04 18.57
C ASP A 111 1.91 -1.08 18.83
N LYS A 112 2.37 -0.28 19.79
CA LYS A 112 3.79 -0.17 20.12
C LYS A 112 4.38 -1.49 20.64
N GLN A 113 3.58 -2.35 21.28
CA GLN A 113 4.04 -3.60 21.90
C GLN A 113 4.38 -4.66 20.84
N GLN A 114 3.75 -4.58 19.66
CA GLN A 114 4.01 -5.49 18.55
C GLN A 114 5.40 -5.30 17.94
N GLY A 115 6.04 -4.15 18.17
CA GLY A 115 7.40 -3.88 17.70
C GLY A 115 7.55 -3.91 16.16
N ILE A 116 6.48 -3.59 15.43
CA ILE A 116 6.47 -3.58 13.97
C ILE A 116 6.94 -2.21 13.46
N ASN A 117 7.91 -2.22 12.55
CA ASN A 117 8.27 -1.05 11.77
C ASN A 117 7.49 -1.05 10.46
N VAL A 118 6.86 0.08 10.13
CA VAL A 118 6.09 0.26 8.90
C VAL A 118 6.66 1.46 8.14
N GLN A 119 7.11 1.23 6.91
CA GLN A 119 7.80 2.26 6.13
C GLN A 119 7.57 2.13 4.62
N THR A 120 8.04 3.12 3.88
CA THR A 120 8.06 3.17 2.40
C THR A 120 6.68 2.85 1.80
N PRO A 121 5.60 3.55 2.21
CA PRO A 121 4.32 3.38 1.56
C PRO A 121 4.41 3.81 0.09
N GLN A 122 3.69 3.13 -0.80
CA GLN A 122 3.58 3.43 -2.22
C GLN A 122 2.13 3.31 -2.66
N LEU A 123 1.71 4.15 -3.58
CA LEU A 123 0.39 4.12 -4.19
C LEU A 123 0.53 4.19 -5.70
N VAL A 124 -0.19 3.32 -6.40
CA VAL A 124 -0.18 3.26 -7.87
C VAL A 124 -1.60 3.08 -8.38
N LYS A 125 -2.04 3.92 -9.29
CA LYS A 125 -3.31 3.73 -10.01
C LYS A 125 -3.18 2.58 -11.00
N ILE A 126 -4.00 1.53 -10.84
CA ILE A 126 -4.00 0.32 -11.67
C ILE A 126 -5.27 0.16 -12.51
N GLY A 127 -6.24 1.01 -12.31
CA GLY A 127 -7.51 1.12 -13.02
C GLY A 127 -8.13 2.47 -12.75
N GLU A 128 -9.31 2.77 -13.31
CA GLU A 128 -9.91 4.10 -13.14
C GLU A 128 -10.17 4.43 -11.67
N ASP A 129 -10.76 3.50 -10.93
CA ASP A 129 -11.07 3.62 -9.50
C ASP A 129 -10.43 2.46 -8.69
N GLN A 130 -9.29 1.95 -9.16
CA GLN A 130 -8.55 0.87 -8.54
C GLN A 130 -7.10 1.26 -8.32
N PHE A 131 -6.58 0.95 -7.15
CA PHE A 131 -5.23 1.32 -6.73
C PHE A 131 -4.52 0.14 -6.07
N LEU A 132 -3.23 0.07 -6.28
CA LEU A 132 -2.33 -0.80 -5.56
C LEU A 132 -1.64 0.00 -4.47
N VAL A 133 -1.72 -0.49 -3.24
CA VAL A 133 -0.95 0.03 -2.11
C VAL A 133 0.11 -0.98 -1.74
N MET A 134 1.34 -0.51 -1.59
CA MET A 134 2.47 -1.33 -1.14
C MET A 134 3.17 -0.63 0.01
N TRP A 135 3.72 -1.40 0.94
CA TRP A 135 4.57 -0.89 2.02
C TRP A 135 5.52 -1.96 2.51
N GLN A 136 6.54 -1.56 3.22
CA GLN A 136 7.43 -2.48 3.90
C GLN A 136 7.10 -2.52 5.39
N GLU A 137 7.09 -3.72 5.94
CA GLU A 137 6.98 -3.93 7.38
C GLU A 137 7.89 -5.07 7.85
N GLY A 138 8.29 -5.00 9.11
CA GLY A 138 9.11 -6.01 9.74
C GLY A 138 9.34 -5.70 11.21
N SER A 139 9.99 -6.61 11.90
CA SER A 139 10.38 -6.41 13.29
C SER A 139 11.37 -5.26 13.42
N LYS A 140 11.13 -4.35 14.36
CA LYS A 140 12.09 -3.29 14.73
C LYS A 140 13.43 -3.86 15.24
N SER A 141 13.41 -5.07 15.82
CA SER A 141 14.60 -5.72 16.37
C SER A 141 15.39 -6.50 15.34
N GLU A 142 14.76 -7.07 14.32
CA GLU A 142 15.43 -7.97 13.36
C GLU A 142 15.85 -7.27 12.06
N GLY A 143 15.25 -6.13 11.75
CA GLY A 143 15.57 -5.35 10.54
C GLY A 143 15.12 -6.01 9.23
N ASN A 144 14.52 -7.19 9.27
CA ASN A 144 14.01 -7.89 8.09
C ASN A 144 12.70 -7.26 7.63
N LEU A 145 12.67 -6.78 6.40
CA LEU A 145 11.50 -6.16 5.82
C LEU A 145 10.82 -7.07 4.80
N THR A 146 9.51 -7.12 4.87
CA THR A 146 8.63 -7.79 3.92
C THR A 146 7.75 -6.75 3.25
N THR A 147 7.64 -6.80 1.94
CA THR A 147 6.70 -5.94 1.21
C THR A 147 5.30 -6.51 1.31
N LYS A 148 4.38 -5.69 1.79
CA LYS A 148 2.94 -5.96 1.81
C LYS A 148 2.29 -5.26 0.63
N ILE A 149 1.28 -5.91 0.08
CA ILE A 149 0.61 -5.50 -1.15
C ILE A 149 -0.89 -5.72 -0.97
N VAL A 150 -1.68 -4.71 -1.27
CA VAL A 150 -3.15 -4.80 -1.25
C VAL A 150 -3.73 -3.93 -2.36
N THR A 151 -4.82 -4.34 -2.98
CA THR A 151 -5.60 -3.47 -3.86
C THR A 151 -6.75 -2.83 -3.09
N ILE A 152 -7.05 -1.59 -3.43
CA ILE A 152 -8.15 -0.81 -2.86
C ILE A 152 -8.98 -0.16 -3.97
N ASP A 153 -10.23 0.19 -3.64
CA ASP A 153 -11.06 1.08 -4.46
C ASP A 153 -10.83 2.56 -4.15
N SER A 154 -11.53 3.44 -4.85
CA SER A 154 -11.45 4.91 -4.66
C SER A 154 -12.01 5.38 -3.31
N GLU A 155 -12.71 4.52 -2.58
CA GLU A 155 -13.21 4.78 -1.23
C GLU A 155 -12.27 4.26 -0.14
N GLY A 156 -11.15 3.60 -0.53
CA GLY A 156 -10.16 3.03 0.38
C GLY A 156 -10.54 1.65 0.92
N ASN A 157 -11.59 1.03 0.41
CA ASN A 157 -11.94 -0.34 0.80
C ASN A 157 -10.97 -1.32 0.14
N LYS A 158 -10.53 -2.32 0.92
CA LYS A 158 -9.67 -3.39 0.40
C LYS A 158 -10.45 -4.26 -0.59
N THR A 159 -9.95 -4.40 -1.82
CA THR A 159 -10.53 -5.24 -2.86
C THR A 159 -9.76 -6.56 -3.02
N SER A 160 -8.68 -6.74 -2.28
CA SER A 160 -7.95 -8.00 -2.17
C SER A 160 -7.50 -8.25 -0.73
N ASN A 161 -7.08 -9.49 -0.43
CA ASN A 161 -6.33 -9.78 0.78
C ASN A 161 -4.94 -9.14 0.72
N ILE A 162 -4.37 -8.82 1.89
CA ILE A 162 -2.98 -8.36 2.00
C ILE A 162 -2.06 -9.55 1.69
N ARG A 163 -1.19 -9.36 0.70
CA ARG A 163 -0.17 -10.34 0.28
C ARG A 163 1.20 -9.92 0.77
N SER A 164 2.08 -10.89 0.97
CA SER A 164 3.48 -10.66 1.35
C SER A 164 4.41 -11.09 0.22
N LYS A 165 5.42 -10.28 -0.07
CA LYS A 165 6.47 -10.59 -1.06
C LYS A 165 7.85 -10.22 -0.47
N SER A 166 8.85 -11.05 -0.73
CA SER A 166 10.23 -10.78 -0.33
C SER A 166 10.93 -9.92 -1.39
N MET A 167 10.47 -8.69 -1.54
CA MET A 167 11.01 -7.71 -2.49
C MET A 167 11.21 -6.37 -1.76
N PRO A 168 12.33 -5.66 -1.97
CA PRO A 168 12.50 -4.33 -1.41
C PRO A 168 11.64 -3.30 -2.17
N LEU A 169 11.22 -2.25 -1.48
CA LEU A 169 10.68 -1.03 -2.08
C LEU A 169 11.75 0.07 -2.04
N SER A 170 11.56 1.10 -2.83
CA SER A 170 12.34 2.33 -2.81
C SER A 170 11.41 3.54 -2.78
N ASP A 171 11.98 4.73 -2.63
CA ASP A 171 11.22 5.99 -2.73
C ASP A 171 10.83 6.34 -4.18
N CYS A 172 11.23 5.49 -5.14
CA CYS A 172 10.85 5.67 -6.53
C CYS A 172 9.37 5.33 -6.73
N GLN A 173 8.63 6.25 -7.33
CA GLN A 173 7.23 6.03 -7.69
C GLN A 173 7.11 4.83 -8.64
N PRO A 174 6.39 3.77 -8.27
CA PRO A 174 6.12 2.65 -9.17
C PRO A 174 5.27 3.08 -10.36
N VAL A 175 5.41 2.38 -11.47
CA VAL A 175 4.68 2.65 -12.71
C VAL A 175 3.96 1.40 -13.21
N VAL A 176 2.80 1.57 -13.84
CA VAL A 176 2.05 0.50 -14.48
C VAL A 176 2.48 0.41 -15.94
N GLY A 177 2.92 -0.77 -16.36
CA GLY A 177 3.21 -1.05 -17.76
C GLY A 177 1.94 -1.30 -18.60
N PRO A 178 2.07 -1.33 -19.94
CA PRO A 178 0.94 -1.63 -20.83
C PRO A 178 0.33 -3.02 -20.61
N ASP A 179 1.06 -3.91 -19.97
CA ASP A 179 0.66 -5.27 -19.58
C ASP A 179 -0.06 -5.32 -18.21
N GLY A 180 -0.32 -4.17 -17.59
CA GLY A 180 -0.94 -4.05 -16.28
C GLY A 180 -0.02 -4.42 -15.10
N VAL A 181 1.25 -4.74 -15.36
CA VAL A 181 2.22 -5.08 -14.32
C VAL A 181 2.83 -3.82 -13.73
N VAL A 182 2.85 -3.73 -12.42
CA VAL A 182 3.47 -2.62 -11.67
C VAL A 182 4.96 -2.89 -11.51
N ARG A 183 5.78 -1.90 -11.84
CA ARG A 183 7.24 -1.99 -11.81
C ARG A 183 7.85 -0.81 -11.07
N TRP A 184 8.95 -1.07 -10.38
CA TRP A 184 9.81 -0.06 -9.76
C TRP A 184 11.26 -0.54 -9.80
N TYR A 185 12.19 0.35 -9.49
CA TYR A 185 13.58 -0.02 -9.37
C TYR A 185 14.13 0.28 -7.97
N VAL A 186 15.13 -0.48 -7.57
CA VAL A 186 15.88 -0.28 -6.34
C VAL A 186 17.37 -0.25 -6.68
N THR A 187 18.11 0.67 -6.09
CA THR A 187 19.56 0.75 -6.20
C THR A 187 20.20 0.54 -4.83
N ASP A 188 21.19 -0.30 -4.75
CA ASP A 188 22.02 -0.55 -3.56
C ASP A 188 23.43 0.04 -3.70
N GLY A 189 23.58 1.07 -4.54
CA GLY A 189 24.87 1.65 -4.93
C GLY A 189 25.54 0.95 -6.11
N LYS A 190 24.85 -0.05 -6.71
CA LYS A 190 25.26 -0.79 -7.91
C LYS A 190 24.29 -0.49 -9.06
N ALA A 191 24.22 -1.42 -10.00
CA ALA A 191 23.24 -1.33 -11.08
C ALA A 191 21.80 -1.42 -10.52
N PRO A 192 20.84 -0.64 -11.07
CA PRO A 192 19.45 -0.70 -10.63
C PRO A 192 18.85 -2.09 -10.91
N THR A 193 18.13 -2.62 -9.93
CA THR A 193 17.34 -3.85 -10.07
C THR A 193 15.88 -3.48 -10.25
N ILE A 194 15.26 -3.98 -11.30
CA ILE A 194 13.82 -3.78 -11.56
C ILE A 194 13.03 -4.90 -10.90
N TYR A 195 12.08 -4.51 -10.09
CA TYR A 195 11.08 -5.38 -9.47
C TYR A 195 9.74 -5.22 -10.17
N ALA A 196 8.93 -6.28 -10.15
CA ALA A 196 7.62 -6.29 -10.80
C ALA A 196 6.61 -7.08 -9.98
N VAL A 197 5.35 -6.65 -10.00
CA VAL A 197 4.23 -7.36 -9.37
C VAL A 197 2.98 -7.23 -10.23
N ASN A 198 2.26 -8.34 -10.38
CA ASN A 198 0.90 -8.30 -10.92
C ASN A 198 -0.05 -7.89 -9.78
N PRO A 199 -0.75 -6.75 -9.87
CA PRO A 199 -1.66 -6.29 -8.82
C PRO A 199 -2.82 -7.26 -8.59
N PHE A 200 -3.23 -7.99 -9.61
CA PHE A 200 -4.35 -8.94 -9.59
C PHE A 200 -3.91 -10.39 -9.38
N GLU A 201 -2.62 -10.63 -9.15
CA GLU A 201 -2.16 -11.97 -8.76
C GLU A 201 -2.90 -12.41 -7.50
N GLN A 202 -3.76 -13.38 -7.62
CA GLN A 202 -4.36 -14.00 -6.45
C GLN A 202 -3.24 -14.73 -5.68
N SER A 203 -3.20 -14.59 -4.37
CA SER A 203 -2.42 -15.52 -3.56
C SER A 203 -3.04 -16.89 -3.80
N GLN A 204 -2.42 -17.70 -4.64
CA GLN A 204 -2.78 -19.11 -4.73
C GLN A 204 -2.42 -19.71 -3.38
N SER A 205 -3.39 -19.81 -2.49
CA SER A 205 -3.24 -20.58 -1.28
C SER A 205 -3.36 -22.04 -1.66
N TYR A 206 -2.22 -22.65 -2.02
CA TYR A 206 -2.15 -24.10 -2.06
C TYR A 206 -1.56 -24.59 -0.74
N ILE A 207 -2.10 -25.63 -0.20
CA ILE A 207 -1.50 -26.37 0.90
C ILE A 207 -0.47 -27.30 0.27
N LYS A 208 0.82 -27.13 0.61
CA LYS A 208 1.85 -28.00 0.07
C LYS A 208 1.56 -29.45 0.44
N GLY A 209 1.42 -30.31 -0.56
CA GLY A 209 1.01 -31.68 -0.42
C GLY A 209 -0.48 -31.95 -0.72
N ASP A 210 -1.32 -30.93 -0.77
CA ASP A 210 -2.74 -31.04 -1.14
C ASP A 210 -2.88 -30.85 -2.66
N VAL A 211 -2.69 -31.93 -3.39
CA VAL A 211 -2.66 -31.93 -4.86
C VAL A 211 -4.06 -32.05 -5.46
N ASN A 212 -5.02 -32.59 -4.71
CA ASN A 212 -6.41 -32.71 -5.14
C ASN A 212 -7.27 -31.47 -4.76
N GLU A 213 -6.70 -30.51 -4.02
CA GLU A 213 -7.31 -29.25 -3.61
C GLU A 213 -8.54 -29.41 -2.69
N ASP A 214 -8.57 -30.50 -1.88
CA ASP A 214 -9.67 -30.76 -0.93
C ASP A 214 -9.46 -30.16 0.47
N GLY A 215 -8.35 -29.43 0.67
CA GLY A 215 -7.97 -28.79 1.93
C GLY A 215 -7.27 -29.70 2.92
N LYS A 216 -6.87 -30.92 2.52
CA LYS A 216 -6.17 -31.89 3.36
C LYS A 216 -4.95 -32.45 2.63
N VAL A 217 -3.99 -32.93 3.38
CA VAL A 217 -2.81 -33.63 2.84
C VAL A 217 -2.92 -35.09 3.22
N GLU A 218 -3.26 -35.97 2.29
CA GLU A 218 -3.52 -37.36 2.56
C GLU A 218 -3.10 -38.30 1.40
N ILE A 219 -3.42 -39.58 1.50
CA ILE A 219 -3.04 -40.62 0.53
C ILE A 219 -3.62 -40.39 -0.86
N SER A 220 -4.75 -39.70 -0.99
CA SER A 220 -5.37 -39.30 -2.24
C SER A 220 -4.44 -38.42 -3.08
N ASP A 221 -3.73 -37.47 -2.46
CA ASP A 221 -2.77 -36.59 -3.11
C ASP A 221 -1.56 -37.35 -3.65
N LEU A 222 -1.00 -38.22 -2.81
CA LEU A 222 0.11 -39.07 -3.22
C LEU A 222 -0.27 -39.95 -4.43
N ARG A 223 -1.50 -40.49 -4.45
CA ARG A 223 -2.00 -41.25 -5.59
C ARG A 223 -2.09 -40.41 -6.86
N LEU A 224 -2.49 -39.15 -6.72
CA LEU A 224 -2.60 -38.22 -7.86
C LEU A 224 -1.21 -37.91 -8.42
N ILE A 225 -0.22 -37.63 -7.56
CA ILE A 225 1.19 -37.45 -7.93
C ILE A 225 1.72 -38.69 -8.68
N LEU A 226 1.54 -39.87 -8.11
CA LEU A 226 2.00 -41.12 -8.73
C LEU A 226 1.36 -41.38 -10.09
N ARG A 227 0.08 -41.08 -10.25
CA ARG A 227 -0.60 -41.19 -11.55
C ARG A 227 -0.06 -40.21 -12.57
N SER A 228 0.31 -39.00 -12.13
CA SER A 228 0.94 -38.00 -13.00
C SER A 228 2.34 -38.45 -13.43
N VAL A 229 3.17 -38.91 -12.49
CA VAL A 229 4.50 -39.46 -12.80
C VAL A 229 4.40 -40.64 -13.79
N CYS A 230 3.39 -41.48 -13.64
CA CYS A 230 3.11 -42.58 -14.58
C CYS A 230 2.43 -42.12 -15.87
N LYS A 231 2.32 -40.83 -16.15
CA LYS A 231 1.66 -40.23 -17.32
C LYS A 231 0.21 -40.67 -17.53
N LYS A 232 -0.50 -41.05 -16.44
CA LYS A 232 -1.91 -41.46 -16.48
C LYS A 232 -2.88 -40.30 -16.23
N VAL A 233 -2.39 -39.17 -15.77
CA VAL A 233 -3.13 -37.96 -15.49
C VAL A 233 -2.20 -36.76 -15.69
N GLU A 234 -2.70 -35.66 -16.14
CA GLU A 234 -1.98 -34.39 -16.25
C GLU A 234 -2.43 -33.47 -15.12
N LEU A 235 -1.50 -32.94 -14.32
CA LEU A 235 -1.77 -32.00 -13.24
C LEU A 235 -1.92 -30.60 -13.80
N THR A 236 -2.83 -29.81 -13.24
CA THR A 236 -2.91 -28.36 -13.47
C THR A 236 -1.66 -27.66 -12.93
N GLU A 237 -1.42 -26.42 -13.35
CA GLU A 237 -0.28 -25.64 -12.83
C GLU A 237 -0.35 -25.47 -11.30
N GLN A 238 -1.53 -25.27 -10.74
CA GLN A 238 -1.74 -25.17 -9.29
C GLN A 238 -1.42 -26.50 -8.58
N GLN A 239 -1.87 -27.60 -9.12
CA GLN A 239 -1.58 -28.94 -8.61
C GLN A 239 -0.09 -29.28 -8.67
N LYS A 240 0.62 -28.84 -9.72
CA LYS A 240 2.09 -28.99 -9.83
C LYS A 240 2.83 -28.19 -8.75
N LEU A 241 2.30 -27.02 -8.36
CA LEU A 241 2.89 -26.20 -7.30
C LEU A 241 2.66 -26.81 -5.92
N ALA A 242 1.52 -27.50 -5.69
CA ALA A 242 1.20 -28.19 -4.46
C ALA A 242 1.95 -29.52 -4.29
N ALA A 243 2.28 -30.19 -5.37
CA ALA A 243 3.02 -31.46 -5.39
C ALA A 243 4.51 -31.30 -5.06
#